data_9fea8eb2124668c55673a6415337f4ae
#
_entry.id   9fea8eb2124668c55673a6415337f4ae
#
_cell.length_a   1.000
_cell.length_b   1.000
_cell.length_c   1.000
_cell.angle_alpha   90.00
_cell.angle_beta   90.00
_cell.angle_gamma   90.00
#
_symmetry.space_group_name_H-M   'P 1'
#
loop_
_entity.id
_entity.type
_entity.pdbx_description
1 polymer ?
#
loop_
_entity_poly.entity_id
_entity_poly.type
_entity_poly.pdbx_seq_one_letter_code
_entity_poly.pdbx_strand_id
1 'polypeptide(L)'
;MFGFSWLVEDYVLMKQGSTRAAVLLIAPAITVLAVVIGYPIVRAVYLSFQSDKHLDPVTGVFVQGGFAGFDHYVYWLSQRCGTATCPPGVLASDFWPSVKVTLFFAVVTVALEIVLGMLMALVMHREFAGRGIVRAAVLVPWAIPTAVTAKLWQFIFADRGIVNSLLGEPVAWTTDPWAARLAVIIADVWKTTPFMALLILAGLQMIPRDVYEAAKVDGANAWQQFWKITLPLVKPALMVAVLFRTLDALRMYDLPVILISSSANSPTATISQLVVTDMRQNNFNSASALSTMVFLLIFFVAFIMIRFLGADVSGNKEKRELRRAKRVEQDVELDPVEPGVTQQPLVMIGAGRA
;
A
#
# COMPACT_ATOMS: atom_id res chain seq x y z
N MET A 1 -51.81 -1.08 -25.88
CA MET A 1 -50.50 -1.73 -25.97
C MET A 1 -49.42 -0.76 -26.48
N PHE A 2 -49.43 0.52 -26.02
CA PHE A 2 -48.55 1.61 -26.55
C PHE A 2 -47.82 2.43 -25.45
N GLY A 3 -47.75 1.91 -24.24
CA GLY A 3 -47.18 2.69 -23.12
C GLY A 3 -45.77 2.29 -22.67
N PHE A 4 -45.21 1.16 -23.13
CA PHE A 4 -43.97 0.62 -22.59
C PHE A 4 -42.68 0.97 -23.39
N SER A 5 -42.84 1.32 -24.68
CA SER A 5 -41.69 1.61 -25.55
C SER A 5 -41.02 2.95 -25.20
N TRP A 6 -41.77 3.95 -24.82
CA TRP A 6 -41.28 5.29 -24.46
C TRP A 6 -40.40 5.28 -23.18
N LEU A 7 -40.80 4.52 -22.18
CA LEU A 7 -40.02 4.43 -20.93
C LEU A 7 -38.69 3.70 -21.11
N VAL A 8 -38.61 2.77 -22.04
CA VAL A 8 -37.35 2.06 -22.34
C VAL A 8 -36.41 2.94 -23.18
N GLU A 9 -36.95 3.69 -24.16
CA GLU A 9 -36.17 4.64 -24.96
C GLU A 9 -35.63 5.78 -24.11
N ASP A 10 -36.43 6.37 -23.24
CA ASP A 10 -35.98 7.44 -22.33
C ASP A 10 -34.93 6.91 -21.33
N TYR A 11 -35.07 5.70 -20.80
CA TYR A 11 -34.09 5.07 -19.92
C TYR A 11 -32.75 4.80 -20.63
N VAL A 12 -32.79 4.35 -21.89
CA VAL A 12 -31.58 4.10 -22.70
C VAL A 12 -30.92 5.42 -23.08
N LEU A 13 -31.69 6.45 -23.43
CA LEU A 13 -31.17 7.78 -23.77
C LEU A 13 -30.58 8.49 -22.52
N MET A 14 -31.23 8.39 -21.36
CA MET A 14 -30.66 8.90 -20.10
C MET A 14 -29.39 8.14 -19.72
N LYS A 15 -29.34 6.83 -19.91
CA LYS A 15 -28.14 6.02 -19.64
C LYS A 15 -26.99 6.35 -20.58
N GLN A 16 -27.25 6.60 -21.87
CA GLN A 16 -26.23 7.05 -22.82
C GLN A 16 -25.77 8.47 -22.54
N GLY A 17 -26.66 9.38 -22.17
CA GLY A 17 -26.32 10.74 -21.78
C GLY A 17 -25.45 10.80 -20.52
N SER A 18 -25.78 9.99 -19.53
CA SER A 18 -24.98 9.90 -18.30
C SER A 18 -23.60 9.28 -18.52
N THR A 19 -23.48 8.29 -19.42
CA THR A 19 -22.19 7.68 -19.77
C THR A 19 -21.28 8.64 -20.52
N ARG A 20 -21.81 9.41 -21.47
CA ARG A 20 -21.06 10.45 -22.20
C ARG A 20 -20.60 11.57 -21.28
N ALA A 21 -21.47 12.05 -20.39
CA ALA A 21 -21.09 13.04 -19.39
C ALA A 21 -20.02 12.52 -18.43
N ALA A 22 -20.13 11.28 -17.95
CA ALA A 22 -19.13 10.64 -17.12
C ALA A 22 -17.77 10.51 -17.84
N VAL A 23 -17.77 10.08 -19.11
CA VAL A 23 -16.54 9.97 -19.91
C VAL A 23 -15.90 11.34 -20.11
N LEU A 24 -16.69 12.38 -20.45
CA LEU A 24 -16.17 13.75 -20.64
C LEU A 24 -15.56 14.33 -19.37
N LEU A 25 -16.16 14.06 -18.19
CA LEU A 25 -15.66 14.52 -16.90
C LEU A 25 -14.37 13.78 -16.48
N ILE A 26 -14.25 12.50 -16.81
CA ILE A 26 -13.10 11.67 -16.41
C ILE A 26 -11.96 11.76 -17.45
N ALA A 27 -12.27 12.05 -18.73
CA ALA A 27 -11.30 12.07 -19.82
C ALA A 27 -10.07 12.96 -19.56
N PRO A 28 -10.18 14.20 -19.03
CA PRO A 28 -9.00 15.03 -18.74
C PRO A 28 -8.06 14.35 -17.72
N ALA A 29 -8.62 13.77 -16.66
CA ALA A 29 -7.83 13.08 -15.63
C ALA A 29 -7.14 11.83 -16.20
N ILE A 30 -7.87 11.00 -16.97
CA ILE A 30 -7.30 9.81 -17.63
C ILE A 30 -6.22 10.23 -18.63
N THR A 31 -6.43 11.30 -19.40
CA THR A 31 -5.43 11.77 -20.36
C THR A 31 -4.14 12.20 -19.66
N VAL A 32 -4.24 12.98 -18.60
CA VAL A 32 -3.07 13.37 -17.80
C VAL A 32 -2.36 12.15 -17.22
N LEU A 33 -3.09 11.22 -16.64
CA LEU A 33 -2.51 9.98 -16.09
C LEU A 33 -1.84 9.12 -17.18
N ALA A 34 -2.46 8.99 -18.35
CA ALA A 34 -1.89 8.23 -19.47
C ALA A 34 -0.59 8.85 -19.98
N VAL A 35 -0.53 10.18 -20.08
CA VAL A 35 0.67 10.89 -20.55
C VAL A 35 1.76 10.92 -19.48
N VAL A 36 1.43 11.24 -18.23
CA VAL A 36 2.43 11.46 -17.18
C VAL A 36 2.92 10.16 -16.56
N ILE A 37 2.07 9.13 -16.48
CA ILE A 37 2.40 7.85 -15.87
C ILE A 37 2.48 6.74 -16.93
N GLY A 38 1.48 6.62 -17.78
CA GLY A 38 1.40 5.54 -18.78
C GLY A 38 2.54 5.58 -19.78
N TYR A 39 2.81 6.73 -20.39
CA TYR A 39 3.89 6.87 -21.36
C TYR A 39 5.28 6.54 -20.80
N PRO A 40 5.73 7.06 -19.64
CA PRO A 40 7.01 6.68 -19.05
C PRO A 40 7.12 5.19 -18.73
N ILE A 41 6.05 4.53 -18.25
CA ILE A 41 6.05 3.08 -17.98
C ILE A 41 6.27 2.31 -19.30
N VAL A 42 5.48 2.61 -20.33
CA VAL A 42 5.62 1.94 -21.64
C VAL A 42 7.01 2.18 -22.22
N ARG A 43 7.53 3.40 -22.10
CA ARG A 43 8.88 3.73 -22.56
C ARG A 43 9.95 2.99 -21.76
N ALA A 44 9.83 2.87 -20.44
CA ALA A 44 10.77 2.10 -19.63
C ALA A 44 10.77 0.62 -20.02
N VAL A 45 9.59 0.03 -20.21
CA VAL A 45 9.47 -1.34 -20.72
C VAL A 45 10.10 -1.49 -22.11
N TYR A 46 9.89 -0.54 -23.01
CA TYR A 46 10.53 -0.57 -24.34
C TYR A 46 12.06 -0.48 -24.24
N LEU A 47 12.57 0.46 -23.43
CA LEU A 47 14.03 0.63 -23.23
C LEU A 47 14.68 -0.60 -22.59
N SER A 48 13.95 -1.33 -21.76
CA SER A 48 14.48 -2.54 -21.10
C SER A 48 14.90 -3.65 -22.07
N PHE A 49 14.43 -3.61 -23.31
CA PHE A 49 14.80 -4.53 -24.39
C PHE A 49 15.87 -3.97 -25.34
N GLN A 50 16.38 -2.77 -25.07
CA GLN A 50 17.43 -2.14 -25.88
C GLN A 50 18.78 -2.26 -25.18
N SER A 51 19.87 -2.42 -25.95
CA SER A 51 21.23 -2.38 -25.41
C SER A 51 21.62 -0.97 -24.97
N ASP A 52 22.38 -0.87 -23.90
CA ASP A 52 22.97 0.40 -23.49
C ASP A 52 24.01 0.88 -24.52
N LYS A 53 24.25 2.20 -24.50
CA LYS A 53 25.33 2.77 -25.31
C LYS A 53 26.66 2.18 -24.86
N HIS A 54 27.47 1.71 -25.80
CA HIS A 54 28.77 1.20 -25.51
C HIS A 54 29.83 1.89 -26.38
N LEU A 55 31.06 1.95 -25.88
CA LEU A 55 32.18 2.48 -26.62
C LEU A 55 32.60 1.43 -27.64
N ASP A 56 32.58 1.79 -28.93
CA ASP A 56 33.14 0.95 -29.96
C ASP A 56 34.67 0.90 -29.78
N PRO A 57 35.25 -0.28 -29.55
CA PRO A 57 36.68 -0.43 -29.32
C PRO A 57 37.54 -0.06 -30.54
N VAL A 58 36.97 -0.04 -31.76
CA VAL A 58 37.68 0.27 -33.00
C VAL A 58 37.66 1.78 -33.28
N THR A 59 36.50 2.42 -33.17
CA THR A 59 36.32 3.81 -33.54
C THR A 59 36.46 4.79 -32.36
N GLY A 60 36.41 4.28 -31.12
CA GLY A 60 36.43 5.10 -29.91
C GLY A 60 35.17 6.02 -29.73
N VAL A 61 34.15 5.77 -30.52
CA VAL A 61 32.87 6.56 -30.47
C VAL A 61 31.81 5.76 -29.73
N PHE A 62 30.96 6.47 -28.96
CA PHE A 62 29.80 5.86 -28.37
C PHE A 62 28.76 5.50 -29.43
N VAL A 63 28.53 4.22 -29.61
CA VAL A 63 27.52 3.67 -30.52
C VAL A 63 26.27 3.36 -29.68
N GLN A 64 25.11 3.72 -30.23
CA GLN A 64 23.83 3.33 -29.61
C GLN A 64 23.63 1.83 -29.85
N GLY A 65 23.37 1.09 -28.75
CA GLY A 65 23.07 -0.33 -28.84
C GLY A 65 21.78 -0.62 -29.61
N GLY A 66 21.71 -1.82 -30.17
CA GLY A 66 20.53 -2.34 -30.83
C GLY A 66 19.56 -3.03 -29.87
N PHE A 67 18.74 -3.94 -30.40
CA PHE A 67 17.82 -4.75 -29.61
C PHE A 67 18.61 -5.82 -28.82
N ALA A 68 18.47 -5.76 -27.47
CA ALA A 68 19.14 -6.70 -26.55
C ALA A 68 18.23 -7.86 -26.09
N GLY A 69 16.92 -7.80 -26.42
CA GLY A 69 16.00 -8.83 -25.96
C GLY A 69 15.94 -8.91 -24.43
N PHE A 70 16.21 -10.11 -23.89
CA PHE A 70 16.17 -10.36 -22.44
C PHE A 70 17.54 -10.32 -21.75
N ASP A 71 18.60 -9.86 -22.40
CA ASP A 71 19.97 -9.91 -21.87
C ASP A 71 20.11 -9.18 -20.54
N HIS A 72 19.49 -8.00 -20.39
CA HIS A 72 19.49 -7.26 -19.13
C HIS A 72 18.78 -8.01 -18.00
N TYR A 73 17.68 -8.72 -18.30
CA TYR A 73 16.96 -9.53 -17.32
C TYR A 73 17.80 -10.74 -16.87
N VAL A 74 18.46 -11.40 -17.82
CA VAL A 74 19.37 -12.51 -17.53
C VAL A 74 20.56 -12.02 -16.72
N TYR A 75 21.14 -10.87 -17.06
CA TYR A 75 22.24 -10.24 -16.32
C TYR A 75 21.89 -10.05 -14.84
N TRP A 76 20.75 -9.45 -14.55
CA TRP A 76 20.32 -9.18 -13.16
C TRP A 76 19.92 -10.46 -12.42
N LEU A 77 19.07 -11.30 -12.99
CA LEU A 77 18.53 -12.49 -12.33
C LEU A 77 19.56 -13.59 -12.11
N SER A 78 20.38 -13.86 -13.12
CA SER A 78 21.39 -14.92 -13.07
C SER A 78 22.74 -14.44 -12.53
N GLN A 79 22.90 -13.12 -12.33
CA GLN A 79 24.17 -12.51 -11.92
C GLN A 79 25.34 -12.95 -12.81
N ARG A 80 25.11 -13.05 -14.12
CA ARG A 80 26.11 -13.47 -15.10
C ARG A 80 26.71 -12.28 -15.83
N CYS A 81 28.04 -12.22 -15.84
CA CYS A 81 28.86 -11.29 -16.61
C CYS A 81 29.53 -12.07 -17.75
N GLY A 82 28.80 -12.23 -18.86
CA GLY A 82 29.20 -13.15 -19.94
C GLY A 82 28.90 -14.59 -19.56
N THR A 83 29.91 -15.47 -19.67
CA THR A 83 29.80 -16.91 -19.36
C THR A 83 30.01 -17.24 -17.88
N ALA A 84 30.62 -16.35 -17.12
CA ALA A 84 30.93 -16.53 -15.69
C ALA A 84 29.95 -15.77 -14.79
N THR A 85 29.91 -16.12 -13.49
CA THR A 85 29.23 -15.35 -12.46
C THR A 85 29.92 -14.01 -12.27
N CYS A 86 29.13 -12.95 -12.02
CA CYS A 86 29.70 -11.62 -11.80
C CYS A 86 30.55 -11.61 -10.52
N PRO A 87 31.75 -11.03 -10.56
CA PRO A 87 32.59 -10.88 -9.39
C PRO A 87 31.96 -9.90 -8.40
N PRO A 88 32.31 -9.96 -7.09
CA PRO A 88 31.90 -8.98 -6.10
C PRO A 88 32.31 -7.57 -6.54
N GLY A 89 31.41 -6.59 -6.38
CA GLY A 89 31.63 -5.20 -6.79
C GLY A 89 31.01 -4.82 -8.13
N VAL A 90 30.54 -5.80 -8.91
CA VAL A 90 29.68 -5.56 -10.07
C VAL A 90 28.23 -5.46 -9.59
N LEU A 91 27.47 -4.45 -10.07
CA LEU A 91 26.10 -4.18 -9.58
C LEU A 91 25.15 -5.40 -9.61
N ALA A 92 25.31 -6.27 -10.61
CA ALA A 92 24.51 -7.50 -10.69
C ALA A 92 24.73 -8.43 -9.50
N SER A 93 25.94 -8.46 -8.89
CA SER A 93 26.19 -9.28 -7.70
C SER A 93 25.38 -8.82 -6.48
N ASP A 94 24.96 -7.56 -6.47
CA ASP A 94 24.20 -6.96 -5.38
C ASP A 94 22.66 -7.09 -5.56
N PHE A 95 22.20 -7.67 -6.66
CA PHE A 95 20.76 -7.79 -6.95
C PHE A 95 20.00 -8.58 -5.88
N TRP A 96 20.35 -9.84 -5.64
CA TRP A 96 19.66 -10.66 -4.63
C TRP A 96 19.85 -10.19 -3.20
N PRO A 97 21.05 -9.71 -2.78
CA PRO A 97 21.19 -9.02 -1.50
C PRO A 97 20.24 -7.84 -1.34
N SER A 98 20.10 -6.98 -2.35
CA SER A 98 19.21 -5.82 -2.31
C SER A 98 17.73 -6.20 -2.32
N VAL A 99 17.33 -7.26 -3.03
CA VAL A 99 15.99 -7.83 -2.96
C VAL A 99 15.68 -8.28 -1.53
N LYS A 100 16.60 -9.03 -0.89
CA LYS A 100 16.44 -9.50 0.49
C LYS A 100 16.33 -8.33 1.47
N VAL A 101 17.15 -7.30 1.33
CA VAL A 101 17.13 -6.10 2.18
C VAL A 101 15.81 -5.33 1.99
N THR A 102 15.34 -5.18 0.75
CA THR A 102 14.05 -4.52 0.47
C THR A 102 12.88 -5.27 1.10
N LEU A 103 12.82 -6.59 0.93
CA LEU A 103 11.78 -7.41 1.54
C LEU A 103 11.87 -7.42 3.07
N PHE A 104 13.09 -7.47 3.63
CA PHE A 104 13.31 -7.38 5.06
C PHE A 104 12.77 -6.06 5.64
N PHE A 105 13.10 -4.92 5.03
CA PHE A 105 12.55 -3.64 5.46
C PHE A 105 11.04 -3.61 5.32
N ALA A 106 10.48 -4.01 4.18
CA ALA A 106 9.04 -4.01 3.97
C ALA A 106 8.29 -4.83 5.02
N VAL A 107 8.75 -6.05 5.33
CA VAL A 107 8.10 -6.90 6.32
C VAL A 107 8.24 -6.36 7.73
N VAL A 108 9.45 -5.96 8.13
CA VAL A 108 9.71 -5.53 9.51
C VAL A 108 9.06 -4.18 9.82
N THR A 109 9.21 -3.19 8.92
CA THR A 109 8.63 -1.85 9.18
C THR A 109 7.12 -1.90 9.17
N VAL A 110 6.50 -2.58 8.19
CA VAL A 110 5.04 -2.70 8.12
C VAL A 110 4.48 -3.46 9.33
N ALA A 111 5.14 -4.53 9.79
CA ALA A 111 4.70 -5.25 10.97
C ALA A 111 4.73 -4.37 12.24
N LEU A 112 5.79 -3.60 12.44
CA LEU A 112 5.91 -2.66 13.56
C LEU A 112 4.85 -1.56 13.45
N GLU A 113 4.63 -1.02 12.26
CA GLU A 113 3.64 0.04 12.01
C GLU A 113 2.21 -0.42 12.20
N ILE A 114 1.87 -1.68 11.88
CA ILE A 114 0.55 -2.25 12.20
C ILE A 114 0.30 -2.18 13.70
N VAL A 115 1.27 -2.62 14.50
CA VAL A 115 1.13 -2.62 15.97
C VAL A 115 1.07 -1.21 16.53
N LEU A 116 2.06 -0.38 16.20
CA LEU A 116 2.14 0.99 16.71
C LEU A 116 1.02 1.87 16.17
N GLY A 117 0.67 1.73 14.89
CA GLY A 117 -0.44 2.44 14.25
C GLY A 117 -1.79 2.07 14.85
N MET A 118 -2.01 0.79 15.16
CA MET A 118 -3.22 0.35 15.87
C MET A 118 -3.28 0.96 17.27
N LEU A 119 -2.18 0.93 18.04
CA LEU A 119 -2.14 1.52 19.38
C LEU A 119 -2.40 3.03 19.32
N MET A 120 -1.76 3.75 18.41
CA MET A 120 -2.00 5.19 18.19
C MET A 120 -3.45 5.46 17.79
N ALA A 121 -4.01 4.68 16.87
CA ALA A 121 -5.39 4.84 16.42
C ALA A 121 -6.39 4.63 17.56
N LEU A 122 -6.19 3.61 18.39
CA LEU A 122 -7.03 3.37 19.58
C LEU A 122 -6.98 4.52 20.59
N VAL A 123 -5.80 5.12 20.82
CA VAL A 123 -5.67 6.30 21.68
C VAL A 123 -6.39 7.49 21.06
N MET A 124 -6.19 7.76 19.77
CA MET A 124 -6.83 8.86 19.05
C MET A 124 -8.34 8.69 18.88
N HIS A 125 -8.84 7.46 18.96
CA HIS A 125 -10.27 7.16 18.89
C HIS A 125 -11.01 7.54 20.18
N ARG A 126 -10.33 7.51 21.32
CA ARG A 126 -10.94 7.88 22.62
C ARG A 126 -11.34 9.34 22.64
N GLU A 127 -12.36 9.64 23.45
CA GLU A 127 -12.80 11.00 23.74
C GLU A 127 -12.07 11.52 24.97
N PHE A 128 -11.24 12.55 24.77
CA PHE A 128 -10.56 13.27 25.84
C PHE A 128 -10.30 14.72 25.44
N ALA A 129 -10.11 15.58 26.43
CA ALA A 129 -9.74 16.98 26.20
C ALA A 129 -8.37 17.06 25.50
N GLY A 130 -8.28 17.83 24.40
CA GLY A 130 -7.03 17.97 23.64
C GLY A 130 -6.80 16.93 22.55
N ARG A 131 -7.74 15.99 22.28
CA ARG A 131 -7.59 14.97 21.22
C ARG A 131 -7.21 15.54 19.84
N GLY A 132 -7.68 16.76 19.52
CA GLY A 132 -7.35 17.44 18.27
C GLY A 132 -5.86 17.78 18.17
N ILE A 133 -5.28 18.27 19.27
CA ILE A 133 -3.84 18.58 19.36
C ILE A 133 -3.01 17.31 19.23
N VAL A 134 -3.40 16.22 19.90
CA VAL A 134 -2.72 14.92 19.79
C VAL A 134 -2.75 14.40 18.38
N ARG A 135 -3.89 14.46 17.69
CA ARG A 135 -4.01 14.06 16.27
C ARG A 135 -3.13 14.90 15.36
N ALA A 136 -3.07 16.21 15.58
CA ALA A 136 -2.19 17.09 14.82
C ALA A 136 -0.71 16.80 15.10
N ALA A 137 -0.32 16.62 16.36
CA ALA A 137 1.06 16.31 16.75
C ALA A 137 1.55 14.97 16.19
N VAL A 138 0.71 13.95 16.19
CA VAL A 138 1.02 12.64 15.61
C VAL A 138 1.30 12.74 14.10
N LEU A 139 0.68 13.69 13.39
CA LEU A 139 0.88 13.87 11.94
C LEU A 139 2.20 14.57 11.57
N VAL A 140 2.83 15.27 12.50
CA VAL A 140 4.07 16.03 12.23
C VAL A 140 5.16 15.18 11.58
N PRO A 141 5.51 13.98 12.09
CA PRO A 141 6.53 13.14 11.48
C PRO A 141 6.25 12.80 10.02
N TRP A 142 5.01 12.47 9.71
CA TRP A 142 4.60 12.11 8.34
C TRP A 142 4.65 13.30 7.38
N ALA A 143 4.32 14.51 7.86
CA ALA A 143 4.32 15.72 7.05
C ALA A 143 5.74 16.20 6.68
N ILE A 144 6.79 15.79 7.40
CA ILE A 144 8.18 16.19 7.13
C ILE A 144 8.67 15.48 5.85
N PRO A 145 9.31 16.20 4.89
CA PRO A 145 9.94 15.58 3.73
C PRO A 145 10.95 14.50 4.11
N THR A 146 10.97 13.38 3.37
CA THR A 146 11.82 12.22 3.70
C THR A 146 13.31 12.57 3.79
N ALA A 147 13.80 13.45 2.91
CA ALA A 147 15.20 13.89 2.94
C ALA A 147 15.54 14.65 4.24
N VAL A 148 14.62 15.47 4.74
CA VAL A 148 14.79 16.19 6.01
C VAL A 148 14.75 15.22 7.17
N THR A 149 13.82 14.29 7.17
CA THR A 149 13.75 13.20 8.16
C THR A 149 15.05 12.41 8.22
N ALA A 150 15.58 12.00 7.06
CA ALA A 150 16.81 11.23 6.99
C ALA A 150 18.00 12.01 7.56
N LYS A 151 18.12 13.32 7.26
CA LYS A 151 19.17 14.18 7.83
C LYS A 151 19.02 14.41 9.32
N LEU A 152 17.77 14.56 9.81
CA LEU A 152 17.48 14.66 11.25
C LEU A 152 17.96 13.40 11.98
N TRP A 153 17.58 12.22 11.49
CA TRP A 153 17.98 10.95 12.08
C TRP A 153 19.49 10.67 11.93
N GLN A 154 20.12 11.11 10.82
CA GLN A 154 21.56 11.03 10.64
C GLN A 154 22.31 11.82 11.74
N PHE A 155 21.79 13.00 12.10
CA PHE A 155 22.33 13.79 13.20
C PHE A 155 22.09 13.12 14.57
N ILE A 156 20.92 12.54 14.78
CA ILE A 156 20.55 11.84 16.03
C ILE A 156 21.42 10.58 16.23
N PHE A 157 21.71 9.84 15.15
CA PHE A 157 22.53 8.64 15.16
C PHE A 157 24.03 8.87 14.91
N ALA A 158 24.49 10.12 14.86
CA ALA A 158 25.92 10.41 14.73
C ALA A 158 26.71 9.82 15.91
N ASP A 159 28.01 9.58 15.71
CA ASP A 159 28.88 8.98 16.75
C ASP A 159 28.81 9.76 18.09
N ARG A 160 28.71 11.09 18.02
CA ARG A 160 28.50 11.98 19.17
C ARG A 160 27.07 12.50 19.25
N GLY A 161 26.12 11.75 18.67
CA GLY A 161 24.73 12.12 18.63
C GLY A 161 23.99 11.81 19.94
N ILE A 162 22.72 12.23 19.97
CA ILE A 162 21.86 12.12 21.15
C ILE A 162 21.73 10.66 21.60
N VAL A 163 21.54 9.71 20.65
CA VAL A 163 21.33 8.30 20.97
C VAL A 163 22.55 7.71 21.66
N ASN A 164 23.75 7.89 21.13
CA ASN A 164 24.97 7.39 21.74
C ASN A 164 25.24 8.04 23.11
N SER A 165 24.93 9.34 23.27
CA SER A 165 25.03 10.02 24.57
C SER A 165 24.08 9.42 25.61
N LEU A 166 22.89 8.97 25.22
CA LEU A 166 21.92 8.33 26.12
C LEU A 166 22.27 6.86 26.43
N LEU A 167 22.86 6.15 25.49
CA LEU A 167 23.27 4.76 25.66
C LEU A 167 24.54 4.63 26.54
N GLY A 168 25.37 5.69 26.59
CA GLY A 168 26.64 5.69 27.32
C GLY A 168 27.75 4.90 26.61
N GLU A 169 27.48 4.28 25.47
CA GLU A 169 28.42 3.54 24.64
C GLU A 169 28.32 3.98 23.18
N PRO A 170 29.43 4.09 22.42
CA PRO A 170 29.40 4.45 21.02
C PRO A 170 28.93 3.26 20.15
N VAL A 171 27.73 3.34 19.61
CA VAL A 171 27.24 2.42 18.60
C VAL A 171 27.48 3.03 17.21
N ALA A 172 28.07 2.25 16.32
CA ALA A 172 28.39 2.68 14.95
C ALA A 172 27.16 2.56 14.01
N TRP A 173 26.16 3.41 14.23
CA TRP A 173 24.85 3.37 13.56
C TRP A 173 24.90 3.44 12.02
N THR A 174 25.97 4.00 11.45
CA THR A 174 26.07 4.17 10.00
C THR A 174 27.01 3.17 9.34
N THR A 175 27.83 2.46 10.10
CA THR A 175 28.87 1.56 9.57
C THR A 175 28.67 0.10 9.96
N ASP A 176 28.12 -0.19 11.14
CA ASP A 176 27.75 -1.56 11.51
C ASP A 176 26.50 -2.02 10.72
N PRO A 177 26.53 -3.19 10.08
CA PRO A 177 25.44 -3.65 9.23
C PRO A 177 24.07 -3.76 9.92
N TRP A 178 24.05 -4.23 11.18
CA TRP A 178 22.80 -4.39 11.92
C TRP A 178 22.31 -3.08 12.52
N ALA A 179 23.22 -2.27 13.09
CA ALA A 179 22.89 -0.96 13.62
C ALA A 179 22.34 -0.05 12.49
N ALA A 180 22.96 -0.08 11.30
CA ALA A 180 22.48 0.67 10.13
C ALA A 180 21.07 0.26 9.71
N ARG A 181 20.77 -1.03 9.66
CA ARG A 181 19.41 -1.51 9.37
C ARG A 181 18.41 -1.07 10.44
N LEU A 182 18.80 -1.16 11.71
CA LEU A 182 17.95 -0.73 12.82
C LEU A 182 17.70 0.78 12.79
N ALA A 183 18.70 1.59 12.46
CA ALA A 183 18.57 3.02 12.29
C ALA A 183 17.53 3.38 11.20
N VAL A 184 17.59 2.71 10.05
CA VAL A 184 16.61 2.87 8.97
C VAL A 184 15.21 2.47 9.44
N ILE A 185 15.05 1.32 10.11
CA ILE A 185 13.76 0.85 10.63
C ILE A 185 13.16 1.85 11.62
N ILE A 186 13.95 2.35 12.58
CA ILE A 186 13.47 3.32 13.57
C ILE A 186 13.00 4.60 12.90
N ALA A 187 13.80 5.14 11.97
CA ALA A 187 13.49 6.38 11.28
C ALA A 187 12.24 6.24 10.38
N ASP A 188 12.10 5.11 9.68
CA ASP A 188 10.98 4.81 8.80
C ASP A 188 9.68 4.62 9.60
N VAL A 189 9.71 3.76 10.60
CA VAL A 189 8.56 3.51 11.48
C VAL A 189 8.10 4.79 12.18
N TRP A 190 9.03 5.60 12.70
CA TRP A 190 8.68 6.90 13.31
C TRP A 190 7.97 7.81 12.31
N LYS A 191 8.44 7.86 11.07
CA LYS A 191 7.90 8.74 10.03
C LYS A 191 6.52 8.27 9.53
N THR A 192 6.32 6.99 9.35
CA THR A 192 5.19 6.45 8.56
C THR A 192 4.08 5.83 9.41
N THR A 193 4.33 5.47 10.67
CA THR A 193 3.29 5.01 11.61
C THR A 193 2.08 5.96 11.72
N PRO A 194 2.24 7.31 11.71
CA PRO A 194 1.10 8.22 11.73
C PRO A 194 0.11 8.02 10.58
N PHE A 195 0.61 7.76 9.38
CA PHE A 195 -0.23 7.49 8.21
C PHE A 195 -1.05 6.19 8.41
N MET A 196 -0.39 5.12 8.87
CA MET A 196 -1.06 3.87 9.23
C MET A 196 -2.14 4.10 10.29
N ALA A 197 -1.80 4.85 11.35
CA ALA A 197 -2.72 5.16 12.44
C ALA A 197 -3.96 5.93 11.98
N LEU A 198 -3.82 6.86 11.03
CA LEU A 198 -4.96 7.61 10.48
C LEU A 198 -5.91 6.73 9.68
N LEU A 199 -5.39 5.85 8.84
CA LEU A 199 -6.23 4.93 8.06
C LEU A 199 -6.99 3.96 8.97
N ILE A 200 -6.32 3.44 10.00
CA ILE A 200 -6.95 2.59 11.02
C ILE A 200 -8.00 3.39 11.80
N LEU A 201 -7.69 4.64 12.19
CA LEU A 201 -8.62 5.52 12.90
C LEU A 201 -9.88 5.80 12.08
N ALA A 202 -9.75 6.03 10.78
CA ALA A 202 -10.89 6.18 9.88
C ALA A 202 -11.78 4.94 9.90
N GLY A 203 -11.20 3.73 9.89
CA GLY A 203 -11.93 2.49 10.04
C GLY A 203 -12.62 2.34 11.40
N LEU A 204 -11.94 2.72 12.48
CA LEU A 204 -12.52 2.68 13.83
C LEU A 204 -13.74 3.63 13.98
N GLN A 205 -13.72 4.77 13.30
CA GLN A 205 -14.84 5.73 13.33
C GLN A 205 -16.09 5.24 12.60
N MET A 206 -15.96 4.24 11.74
CA MET A 206 -17.11 3.61 11.07
C MET A 206 -17.86 2.59 11.92
N ILE A 207 -17.29 2.20 13.07
CA ILE A 207 -17.93 1.23 13.97
C ILE A 207 -18.97 1.93 14.85
N PRO A 208 -20.27 1.54 14.79
CA PRO A 208 -21.29 2.10 15.64
C PRO A 208 -21.02 1.88 17.13
N ARG A 209 -21.30 2.88 17.96
CA ARG A 209 -21.11 2.79 19.43
C ARG A 209 -21.97 1.73 20.07
N ASP A 210 -23.18 1.54 19.56
CA ASP A 210 -24.16 0.58 20.06
C ASP A 210 -23.59 -0.84 20.15
N VAL A 211 -22.69 -1.21 19.22
CA VAL A 211 -22.02 -2.52 19.20
C VAL A 211 -21.15 -2.70 20.46
N TYR A 212 -20.46 -1.64 20.89
CA TYR A 212 -19.64 -1.68 22.11
C TYR A 212 -20.49 -1.65 23.38
N GLU A 213 -21.62 -0.93 23.35
CA GLU A 213 -22.55 -0.86 24.47
C GLU A 213 -23.24 -2.21 24.69
N ALA A 214 -23.71 -2.85 23.63
CA ALA A 214 -24.27 -4.21 23.71
C ALA A 214 -23.24 -5.20 24.25
N ALA A 215 -22.01 -5.15 23.77
CA ALA A 215 -20.95 -6.04 24.27
C ALA A 215 -20.62 -5.82 25.76
N LYS A 216 -20.74 -4.61 26.27
CA LYS A 216 -20.58 -4.32 27.71
C LYS A 216 -21.73 -4.91 28.53
N VAL A 217 -22.96 -4.82 28.03
CA VAL A 217 -24.13 -5.44 28.66
C VAL A 217 -23.95 -6.96 28.72
N ASP A 218 -23.38 -7.58 27.68
CA ASP A 218 -23.04 -9.00 27.61
C ASP A 218 -21.81 -9.40 28.49
N GLY A 219 -21.23 -8.44 29.23
CA GLY A 219 -20.09 -8.67 30.13
C GLY A 219 -18.73 -8.82 29.45
N ALA A 220 -18.62 -8.42 28.16
CA ALA A 220 -17.36 -8.48 27.46
C ALA A 220 -16.34 -7.45 28.00
N ASN A 221 -15.14 -7.92 28.40
CA ASN A 221 -14.05 -7.06 28.82
C ASN A 221 -13.37 -6.37 27.61
N ALA A 222 -12.51 -5.36 27.87
CA ALA A 222 -11.85 -4.58 26.83
C ALA A 222 -11.00 -5.44 25.86
N TRP A 223 -10.35 -6.51 26.35
CA TRP A 223 -9.57 -7.44 25.53
C TRP A 223 -10.45 -8.25 24.59
N GLN A 224 -11.60 -8.73 25.09
CA GLN A 224 -12.59 -9.44 24.29
C GLN A 224 -13.23 -8.53 23.23
N GLN A 225 -13.54 -7.29 23.60
CA GLN A 225 -14.05 -6.27 22.67
C GLN A 225 -13.03 -5.99 21.57
N PHE A 226 -11.73 -5.87 21.89
CA PHE A 226 -10.69 -5.65 20.90
C PHE A 226 -10.62 -6.79 19.88
N TRP A 227 -10.49 -8.04 20.33
CA TRP A 227 -10.26 -9.17 19.45
C TRP A 227 -11.52 -9.66 18.71
N LYS A 228 -12.71 -9.56 19.35
CA LYS A 228 -13.96 -10.09 18.78
C LYS A 228 -14.78 -9.04 18.02
N ILE A 229 -14.57 -7.75 18.30
CA ILE A 229 -15.37 -6.67 17.73
C ILE A 229 -14.48 -5.71 16.95
N THR A 230 -13.54 -5.04 17.64
CA THR A 230 -12.74 -3.98 17.04
C THR A 230 -11.91 -4.47 15.88
N LEU A 231 -11.08 -5.48 16.09
CA LEU A 231 -10.14 -5.98 15.07
C LEU A 231 -10.87 -6.56 13.84
N PRO A 232 -11.94 -7.38 13.97
CA PRO A 232 -12.68 -7.86 12.81
C PRO A 232 -13.39 -6.75 12.02
N LEU A 233 -13.95 -5.75 12.70
CA LEU A 233 -14.69 -4.66 12.05
C LEU A 233 -13.77 -3.63 11.41
N VAL A 234 -12.58 -3.37 11.99
CA VAL A 234 -11.57 -2.47 11.41
C VAL A 234 -10.72 -3.17 10.33
N LYS A 235 -10.78 -4.49 10.24
CA LYS A 235 -9.98 -5.30 9.30
C LYS A 235 -9.96 -4.75 7.86
N PRO A 236 -11.07 -4.32 7.23
CA PRO A 236 -11.04 -3.78 5.88
C PRO A 236 -10.17 -2.53 5.75
N ALA A 237 -10.28 -1.59 6.69
CA ALA A 237 -9.48 -0.36 6.71
C ALA A 237 -7.99 -0.67 7.00
N LEU A 238 -7.72 -1.59 7.94
CA LEU A 238 -6.37 -2.06 8.25
C LEU A 238 -5.71 -2.69 7.00
N MET A 239 -6.45 -3.48 6.24
CA MET A 239 -5.93 -4.11 5.03
C MET A 239 -5.55 -3.10 3.96
N VAL A 240 -6.37 -2.06 3.77
CA VAL A 240 -6.06 -0.95 2.86
C VAL A 240 -4.80 -0.22 3.32
N ALA A 241 -4.68 0.05 4.63
CA ALA A 241 -3.51 0.70 5.21
C ALA A 241 -2.23 -0.13 5.00
N VAL A 242 -2.29 -1.44 5.27
CA VAL A 242 -1.19 -2.40 5.07
C VAL A 242 -0.80 -2.48 3.60
N LEU A 243 -1.79 -2.53 2.68
CA LEU A 243 -1.52 -2.54 1.24
C LEU A 243 -0.73 -1.30 0.81
N PHE A 244 -1.23 -0.10 1.11
CA PHE A 244 -0.54 1.14 0.74
C PHE A 244 0.86 1.21 1.33
N ARG A 245 1.01 0.83 2.60
CA ARG A 245 2.31 0.90 3.26
C ARG A 245 3.30 -0.13 2.73
N THR A 246 2.85 -1.34 2.41
CA THR A 246 3.71 -2.37 1.80
C THR A 246 4.22 -1.91 0.43
N LEU A 247 3.35 -1.32 -0.40
CA LEU A 247 3.75 -0.78 -1.71
C LEU A 247 4.75 0.36 -1.58
N ASP A 248 4.61 1.20 -0.55
CA ASP A 248 5.54 2.28 -0.26
C ASP A 248 6.90 1.75 0.23
N ALA A 249 6.90 0.79 1.16
CA ALA A 249 8.11 0.17 1.69
C ALA A 249 8.95 -0.56 0.63
N LEU A 250 8.30 -1.24 -0.33
CA LEU A 250 8.99 -1.96 -1.42
C LEU A 250 9.76 -1.06 -2.38
N ARG A 251 9.46 0.23 -2.43
CA ARG A 251 10.17 1.22 -3.26
C ARG A 251 10.95 2.26 -2.44
N MET A 252 11.25 1.92 -1.19
CA MET A 252 12.06 2.78 -0.32
C MET A 252 13.43 3.06 -0.95
N TYR A 253 13.78 4.36 -1.07
CA TYR A 253 15.04 4.82 -1.65
C TYR A 253 15.69 5.92 -0.81
N ASP A 254 15.01 7.04 -0.61
CA ASP A 254 15.62 8.27 -0.05
C ASP A 254 16.16 8.06 1.36
N LEU A 255 15.40 7.38 2.22
CA LEU A 255 15.74 7.24 3.64
C LEU A 255 17.06 6.48 3.86
N PRO A 256 17.25 5.22 3.35
CA PRO A 256 18.49 4.50 3.54
C PRO A 256 19.68 5.18 2.84
N VAL A 257 19.47 5.79 1.67
CA VAL A 257 20.54 6.46 0.90
C VAL A 257 21.07 7.69 1.62
N ILE A 258 20.19 8.51 2.19
CA ILE A 258 20.58 9.77 2.85
C ILE A 258 21.07 9.51 4.28
N LEU A 259 20.41 8.57 4.98
CA LEU A 259 20.74 8.26 6.39
C LEU A 259 22.05 7.48 6.50
N ILE A 260 22.27 6.48 5.65
CA ILE A 260 23.40 5.56 5.74
C ILE A 260 24.41 5.81 4.62
N SER A 261 24.10 5.38 3.39
CA SER A 261 25.02 5.49 2.25
C SER A 261 24.33 5.28 0.91
N SER A 262 24.82 5.95 -0.12
CA SER A 262 24.42 5.75 -1.52
C SER A 262 25.16 4.60 -2.21
N SER A 263 26.07 3.88 -1.54
CA SER A 263 26.79 2.74 -2.10
C SER A 263 25.87 1.53 -2.32
N ALA A 264 25.99 0.87 -3.46
CA ALA A 264 25.26 -0.36 -3.76
C ALA A 264 25.63 -1.51 -2.81
N ASN A 265 26.86 -1.51 -2.27
CA ASN A 265 27.36 -2.49 -1.30
C ASN A 265 26.97 -2.14 0.15
N SER A 266 26.13 -1.13 0.35
CA SER A 266 25.64 -0.77 1.68
C SER A 266 24.78 -1.91 2.26
N PRO A 267 24.89 -2.18 3.58
CA PRO A 267 24.03 -3.17 4.26
C PRO A 267 22.54 -2.81 4.22
N THR A 268 22.21 -1.57 3.84
CA THR A 268 20.86 -1.02 3.71
C THR A 268 20.48 -0.77 2.25
N ALA A 269 21.28 -1.23 1.28
CA ALA A 269 21.02 -1.02 -0.14
C ALA A 269 19.74 -1.74 -0.56
N THR A 270 18.76 -0.96 -1.01
CA THR A 270 17.48 -1.46 -1.55
C THR A 270 17.58 -1.66 -3.06
N ILE A 271 16.65 -2.43 -3.62
CA ILE A 271 16.59 -2.63 -5.07
C ILE A 271 16.35 -1.30 -5.82
N SER A 272 15.61 -0.34 -5.23
CA SER A 272 15.45 1.01 -5.78
C SER A 272 16.77 1.77 -5.85
N GLN A 273 17.68 1.51 -4.92
CA GLN A 273 19.02 2.09 -4.94
C GLN A 273 19.87 1.55 -6.08
N LEU A 274 19.77 0.24 -6.40
CA LEU A 274 20.46 -0.33 -7.54
C LEU A 274 20.00 0.29 -8.87
N VAL A 275 18.68 0.48 -9.04
CA VAL A 275 18.12 1.17 -10.22
C VAL A 275 18.77 2.54 -10.41
N VAL A 276 18.80 3.36 -9.36
CA VAL A 276 19.37 4.72 -9.44
C VAL A 276 20.88 4.67 -9.66
N THR A 277 21.58 3.70 -9.07
CA THR A 277 23.03 3.56 -9.23
C THR A 277 23.40 3.18 -10.67
N ASP A 278 22.66 2.26 -11.28
CA ASP A 278 22.84 1.86 -12.67
C ASP A 278 22.54 3.02 -13.64
N MET A 279 21.47 3.79 -13.37
CA MET A 279 21.19 5.02 -14.12
C MET A 279 22.33 6.04 -14.04
N ARG A 280 22.93 6.21 -12.87
CA ARG A 280 24.08 7.13 -12.67
C ARG A 280 25.34 6.68 -13.38
N GLN A 281 25.44 5.40 -13.70
CA GLN A 281 26.51 4.84 -14.55
C GLN A 281 26.21 4.97 -16.04
N ASN A 282 25.14 5.69 -16.43
CA ASN A 282 24.63 5.86 -17.80
C ASN A 282 24.08 4.58 -18.46
N ASN A 283 23.82 3.52 -17.70
CA ASN A 283 23.19 2.28 -18.16
C ASN A 283 21.66 2.41 -18.11
N PHE A 284 21.08 3.33 -18.86
CA PHE A 284 19.66 3.65 -18.78
C PHE A 284 18.75 2.49 -19.18
N ASN A 285 19.19 1.65 -20.13
CA ASN A 285 18.39 0.54 -20.62
C ASN A 285 18.42 -0.64 -19.63
N SER A 286 19.58 -0.93 -19.07
CA SER A 286 19.76 -1.90 -17.98
C SER A 286 18.95 -1.48 -16.73
N ALA A 287 19.05 -0.21 -16.32
CA ALA A 287 18.25 0.34 -15.21
C ALA A 287 16.75 0.28 -15.51
N SER A 288 16.33 0.46 -16.77
CA SER A 288 14.92 0.31 -17.17
C SER A 288 14.45 -1.13 -17.06
N ALA A 289 15.30 -2.13 -17.37
CA ALA A 289 14.99 -3.53 -17.15
C ALA A 289 14.83 -3.83 -15.64
N LEU A 290 15.73 -3.33 -14.81
CA LEU A 290 15.67 -3.48 -13.37
C LEU A 290 14.40 -2.80 -12.80
N SER A 291 14.08 -1.57 -13.24
CA SER A 291 12.83 -0.87 -12.88
C SER A 291 11.60 -1.66 -13.26
N THR A 292 11.59 -2.29 -14.45
CA THR A 292 10.47 -3.12 -14.90
C THR A 292 10.31 -4.36 -14.01
N MET A 293 11.41 -5.00 -13.59
CA MET A 293 11.36 -6.12 -12.64
C MET A 293 10.82 -5.68 -11.27
N VAL A 294 11.27 -4.52 -10.77
CA VAL A 294 10.74 -3.95 -9.50
C VAL A 294 9.25 -3.66 -9.61
N PHE A 295 8.82 -3.06 -10.73
CA PHE A 295 7.39 -2.81 -10.98
C PHE A 295 6.58 -4.10 -10.97
N LEU A 296 7.06 -5.15 -11.66
CA LEU A 296 6.39 -6.45 -11.69
C LEU A 296 6.36 -7.11 -10.30
N LEU A 297 7.43 -6.99 -9.52
CA LEU A 297 7.46 -7.48 -8.13
C LEU A 297 6.40 -6.78 -7.28
N ILE A 298 6.35 -5.45 -7.33
CA ILE A 298 5.38 -4.64 -6.58
C ILE A 298 3.95 -4.97 -7.04
N PHE A 299 3.73 -5.07 -8.34
CA PHE A 299 2.43 -5.44 -8.90
C PHE A 299 1.99 -6.84 -8.44
N PHE A 300 2.90 -7.80 -8.43
CA PHE A 300 2.61 -9.16 -7.98
C PHE A 300 2.28 -9.21 -6.48
N VAL A 301 3.05 -8.49 -5.65
CA VAL A 301 2.76 -8.38 -4.21
C VAL A 301 1.39 -7.70 -4.00
N ALA A 302 1.10 -6.61 -4.71
CA ALA A 302 -0.19 -5.94 -4.65
C ALA A 302 -1.35 -6.87 -5.06
N PHE A 303 -1.17 -7.61 -6.17
CA PHE A 303 -2.16 -8.56 -6.66
C PHE A 303 -2.43 -9.68 -5.64
N ILE A 304 -1.36 -10.25 -5.06
CA ILE A 304 -1.48 -11.24 -3.98
C ILE A 304 -2.24 -10.65 -2.80
N MET A 305 -1.83 -9.48 -2.32
CA MET A 305 -2.48 -8.82 -1.20
C MET A 305 -3.97 -8.57 -1.49
N ILE A 306 -4.31 -8.01 -2.63
CA ILE A 306 -5.71 -7.77 -3.02
C ILE A 306 -6.49 -9.09 -3.13
N ARG A 307 -5.89 -10.14 -3.69
CA ARG A 307 -6.55 -11.44 -3.87
C ARG A 307 -6.82 -12.16 -2.55
N PHE A 308 -5.87 -12.08 -1.60
CA PHE A 308 -5.99 -12.76 -0.31
C PHE A 308 -6.66 -11.91 0.76
N LEU A 309 -6.41 -10.59 0.75
CA LEU A 309 -6.93 -9.66 1.74
C LEU A 309 -8.25 -9.00 1.27
N GLY A 310 -8.42 -8.78 -0.02
CA GLY A 310 -9.54 -8.05 -0.63
C GLY A 310 -10.79 -8.88 -0.90
N ALA A 311 -10.77 -10.19 -0.72
CA ALA A 311 -11.95 -11.02 -0.94
C ALA A 311 -13.15 -10.63 -0.05
N ASP A 312 -12.90 -9.99 1.09
CA ASP A 312 -13.95 -9.51 2.01
C ASP A 312 -14.34 -8.03 1.82
N VAL A 313 -13.51 -7.22 1.13
CA VAL A 313 -13.77 -5.77 0.93
C VAL A 313 -14.73 -5.53 -0.24
N SER A 314 -14.79 -6.44 -1.20
CA SER A 314 -15.67 -6.34 -2.36
C SER A 314 -17.05 -6.86 -1.98
N GLY A 315 -17.99 -5.98 -1.60
CA GLY A 315 -19.46 -6.10 -1.58
C GLY A 315 -20.19 -7.44 -1.78
N ASN A 316 -19.48 -8.56 -1.61
CA ASN A 316 -20.05 -9.90 -1.75
C ASN A 316 -21.12 -10.20 -0.68
N LYS A 317 -21.00 -9.58 0.51
CA LYS A 317 -22.06 -9.68 1.54
C LYS A 317 -23.30 -8.91 1.10
N GLU A 318 -23.12 -7.67 0.66
CA GLU A 318 -24.23 -6.84 0.17
C GLU A 318 -24.90 -7.43 -1.08
N LYS A 319 -24.10 -7.97 -2.02
CA LYS A 319 -24.66 -8.70 -3.17
C LYS A 319 -25.37 -10.02 -2.76
N ARG A 320 -24.91 -10.69 -1.72
CA ARG A 320 -25.58 -11.89 -1.19
C ARG A 320 -26.87 -11.52 -0.46
N GLU A 321 -26.87 -10.43 0.29
CA GLU A 321 -28.08 -9.93 0.98
C GLU A 321 -29.09 -9.40 -0.01
N LEU A 322 -28.67 -8.63 -1.01
CA LEU A 322 -29.54 -8.21 -2.13
C LEU A 322 -30.11 -9.40 -2.93
N ARG A 323 -29.31 -10.44 -3.16
CA ARG A 323 -29.81 -11.66 -3.82
C ARG A 323 -30.75 -12.46 -2.91
N ARG A 324 -30.51 -12.46 -1.59
CA ARG A 324 -31.45 -13.08 -0.62
C ARG A 324 -32.75 -12.29 -0.53
N ALA A 325 -32.66 -10.96 -0.43
CA ALA A 325 -33.85 -10.09 -0.43
C ALA A 325 -34.67 -10.26 -1.70
N LYS A 326 -34.05 -10.29 -2.88
CA LYS A 326 -34.74 -10.53 -4.16
C LYS A 326 -35.34 -11.92 -4.26
N ARG A 327 -34.73 -12.96 -3.68
CA ARG A 327 -35.34 -14.30 -3.64
C ARG A 327 -36.54 -14.32 -2.72
N VAL A 328 -36.46 -13.70 -1.53
CA VAL A 328 -37.61 -13.62 -0.62
C VAL A 328 -38.76 -12.84 -1.27
N GLU A 329 -38.47 -11.76 -1.99
CA GLU A 329 -39.47 -10.99 -2.74
C GLU A 329 -40.10 -11.81 -3.88
N GLN A 330 -39.31 -12.61 -4.60
CA GLN A 330 -39.82 -13.55 -5.62
C GLN A 330 -40.63 -14.69 -5.01
N ASP A 331 -40.21 -15.24 -3.88
CA ASP A 331 -40.93 -16.32 -3.21
C ASP A 331 -42.28 -15.83 -2.66
N VAL A 332 -42.37 -14.55 -2.20
CA VAL A 332 -43.62 -13.89 -1.77
C VAL A 332 -44.53 -13.59 -2.97
N GLU A 333 -43.99 -13.31 -4.15
CA GLU A 333 -44.76 -13.03 -5.36
C GLU A 333 -45.29 -14.33 -6.03
N LEU A 334 -44.61 -15.47 -5.76
CA LEU A 334 -45.00 -16.79 -6.28
C LEU A 334 -46.01 -17.54 -5.40
N ASP A 335 -46.29 -17.06 -4.20
CA ASP A 335 -47.33 -17.60 -3.30
C ASP A 335 -48.49 -16.58 -3.19
N PRO A 336 -49.38 -16.52 -4.18
CA PRO A 336 -50.53 -15.63 -4.10
C PRO A 336 -51.44 -16.16 -2.98
N VAL A 337 -51.54 -15.38 -1.91
CA VAL A 337 -52.47 -15.61 -0.80
C VAL A 337 -53.85 -15.89 -1.44
N GLU A 338 -54.37 -17.08 -1.25
CA GLU A 338 -55.72 -17.43 -1.69
C GLU A 338 -56.71 -16.39 -1.14
N PRO A 339 -57.60 -15.83 -1.98
CA PRO A 339 -58.59 -14.86 -1.54
C PRO A 339 -59.66 -15.57 -0.74
N GLY A 340 -59.48 -15.72 0.56
CA GLY A 340 -60.45 -16.41 1.38
C GLY A 340 -60.24 -16.42 2.91
N VAL A 341 -59.10 -15.98 3.38
CA VAL A 341 -58.86 -15.92 4.84
C VAL A 341 -59.13 -14.53 5.35
N THR A 342 -60.30 -14.33 5.93
CA THR A 342 -60.73 -13.14 6.69
C THR A 342 -59.71 -12.88 7.82
N GLN A 343 -58.93 -11.79 7.73
CA GLN A 343 -58.11 -11.34 8.81
C GLN A 343 -58.95 -11.03 10.03
N GLN A 344 -58.88 -11.85 11.07
CA GLN A 344 -59.33 -11.45 12.40
C GLN A 344 -58.42 -10.34 12.92
N PRO A 345 -58.97 -9.21 13.41
CA PRO A 345 -58.14 -8.13 13.97
C PRO A 345 -57.39 -8.64 15.20
N LEU A 346 -56.08 -8.47 15.21
CA LEU A 346 -55.21 -8.67 16.37
C LEU A 346 -55.71 -7.79 17.51
N VAL A 347 -56.42 -8.43 18.48
CA VAL A 347 -56.80 -7.78 19.73
C VAL A 347 -55.52 -7.46 20.48
N MET A 348 -55.23 -6.16 20.59
CA MET A 348 -54.24 -5.63 21.50
C MET A 348 -54.65 -5.98 22.92
N ILE A 349 -53.99 -6.96 23.52
CA ILE A 349 -54.10 -7.22 24.96
C ILE A 349 -53.32 -6.13 25.67
N GLY A 350 -54.09 -5.25 26.31
CA GLY A 350 -53.68 -4.06 26.97
C GLY A 350 -52.72 -4.30 28.13
N ALA A 351 -51.95 -3.28 28.38
CA ALA A 351 -51.17 -3.04 29.57
C ALA A 351 -52.04 -3.19 30.84
N GLY A 352 -51.63 -4.09 31.73
CA GLY A 352 -52.15 -4.23 33.08
C GLY A 352 -51.02 -4.10 34.10
N ARG A 353 -51.08 -2.99 34.80
CA ARG A 353 -50.34 -2.59 36.00
C ARG A 353 -50.04 -3.73 36.99
N ALA A 354 -48.84 -3.79 37.54
CA ALA A 354 -48.52 -3.67 38.95
C ALA A 354 -46.98 -3.57 39.10
#